data_721eb847be7b750209fa1ea84c85c752
#
_entry.id   721eb847be7b750209fa1ea84c85c752
#
_cell.length_a   1.000
_cell.length_b   1.000
_cell.length_c   1.000
_cell.angle_alpha   90.00
_cell.angle_beta   90.00
_cell.angle_gamma   90.00
#
_symmetry.space_group_name_H-M   'P 1'
#
loop_
_entity.id
_entity.type
_entity.pdbx_description
1 polymer ?
#
loop_
_entity_poly.entity_id
_entity_poly.type
_entity_poly.pdbx_seq_one_letter_code
_entity_poly.pdbx_strand_id
1 'polypeptide(L)'
;MLYKIIGKGEPIVMIHGWAMSSEIWLDLANKIAKNHQVFLIDLPGMGSNKNTQFIDMDQINVEINALNLSHFSIMGWSFGGQIALYYSYKFPKKIKKLFLVSTTPCFVNQIGDWQSGVEANIFNKFANDLIADWQTTMERFLNLQLLGSEYRKTILKKLKPLFLKTAPDIDSLKKSLNLLLQNDLRYMLPLIDLPTMIMTGNQDKLVTIKASEFMNKKLKFSKIKIFKGAAHLPFLSHSDDFMNAFQEFNDNYDK
;
A
#
# COMPACT_ATOMS: atom_id res chain seq x y z
N MET A 1 0.83 -16.76 -6.76
CA MET A 1 0.02 -15.68 -6.15
C MET A 1 -1.45 -16.01 -6.30
N LEU A 2 -2.23 -15.80 -5.24
CA LEU A 2 -3.69 -15.85 -5.35
C LEU A 2 -4.21 -14.45 -5.63
N TYR A 3 -5.09 -14.32 -6.61
CA TYR A 3 -5.68 -13.06 -7.00
C TYR A 3 -7.15 -13.22 -7.39
N LYS A 4 -7.89 -12.13 -7.29
CA LYS A 4 -9.28 -12.02 -7.73
C LYS A 4 -9.37 -10.99 -8.84
N ILE A 5 -10.11 -11.30 -9.91
CA ILE A 5 -10.37 -10.36 -11.02
C ILE A 5 -11.80 -9.88 -10.93
N ILE A 6 -11.99 -8.57 -11.07
CA ILE A 6 -13.32 -7.92 -11.09
C ILE A 6 -13.36 -6.93 -12.26
N GLY A 7 -14.49 -6.90 -12.97
CA GLY A 7 -14.70 -5.96 -14.07
C GLY A 7 -14.00 -6.32 -15.38
N LYS A 8 -14.04 -5.37 -16.32
CA LYS A 8 -13.43 -5.47 -17.65
C LYS A 8 -12.90 -4.09 -18.04
N GLY A 9 -11.96 -4.03 -18.98
CA GLY A 9 -11.35 -2.78 -19.45
C GLY A 9 -9.84 -2.75 -19.18
N GLU A 10 -9.28 -1.56 -18.99
CA GLU A 10 -7.86 -1.40 -18.72
C GLU A 10 -7.46 -2.07 -17.40
N PRO A 11 -6.36 -2.87 -17.41
CA PRO A 11 -5.98 -3.59 -16.21
C PRO A 11 -5.36 -2.65 -15.16
N ILE A 12 -5.77 -2.85 -13.91
CA ILE A 12 -5.15 -2.25 -12.73
C ILE A 12 -4.89 -3.33 -11.68
N VAL A 13 -3.65 -3.41 -11.20
CA VAL A 13 -3.24 -4.30 -10.11
C VAL A 13 -3.26 -3.53 -8.80
N MET A 14 -3.96 -4.06 -7.79
CA MET A 14 -4.08 -3.44 -6.47
C MET A 14 -3.43 -4.29 -5.40
N ILE A 15 -2.48 -3.71 -4.66
CA ILE A 15 -1.64 -4.37 -3.65
C ILE A 15 -1.97 -3.82 -2.27
N HIS A 16 -2.37 -4.71 -1.36
CA HIS A 16 -2.73 -4.35 0.02
C HIS A 16 -1.49 -4.04 0.89
N GLY A 17 -1.73 -3.45 2.06
CA GLY A 17 -0.70 -3.15 3.05
C GLY A 17 -0.26 -4.38 3.86
N TRP A 18 0.80 -4.21 4.65
CA TRP A 18 1.33 -5.25 5.53
C TRP A 18 0.26 -5.81 6.47
N ALA A 19 0.28 -7.15 6.65
CA ALA A 19 -0.64 -7.92 7.49
C ALA A 19 -2.13 -7.83 7.11
N MET A 20 -2.45 -7.35 5.91
CA MET A 20 -3.83 -7.24 5.42
C MET A 20 -4.10 -8.28 4.31
N SER A 21 -5.24 -8.17 3.68
CA SER A 21 -5.61 -8.94 2.49
C SER A 21 -6.21 -8.03 1.42
N SER A 22 -6.34 -8.55 0.22
CA SER A 22 -6.99 -7.86 -0.89
C SER A 22 -8.46 -7.49 -0.63
N GLU A 23 -9.10 -8.11 0.35
CA GLU A 23 -10.48 -7.79 0.77
C GLU A 23 -10.62 -6.33 1.24
N ILE A 24 -9.52 -5.69 1.70
CA ILE A 24 -9.51 -4.27 2.10
C ILE A 24 -9.92 -3.35 0.95
N TRP A 25 -9.67 -3.76 -0.27
CA TRP A 25 -9.92 -2.99 -1.48
C TRP A 25 -11.31 -3.18 -2.08
N LEU A 26 -12.11 -4.18 -1.63
CA LEU A 26 -13.32 -4.64 -2.34
C LEU A 26 -14.30 -3.51 -2.68
N ASP A 27 -14.57 -2.59 -1.77
CA ASP A 27 -15.51 -1.49 -2.03
C ASP A 27 -14.98 -0.54 -3.10
N LEU A 28 -13.70 -0.17 -3.01
CA LEU A 28 -13.05 0.68 -4.01
C LEU A 28 -12.92 -0.05 -5.34
N ALA A 29 -12.50 -1.31 -5.30
CA ALA A 29 -12.34 -2.15 -6.49
C ALA A 29 -13.64 -2.30 -7.28
N ASN A 30 -14.79 -2.46 -6.59
CA ASN A 30 -16.10 -2.52 -7.26
C ASN A 30 -16.49 -1.18 -7.92
N LYS A 31 -16.05 -0.03 -7.37
CA LYS A 31 -16.24 1.27 -8.01
C LYS A 31 -15.36 1.42 -9.25
N ILE A 32 -14.07 1.05 -9.16
CA ILE A 32 -13.09 1.11 -10.26
C ILE A 32 -13.46 0.11 -11.37
N ALA A 33 -13.97 -1.06 -11.00
CA ALA A 33 -14.31 -2.15 -11.93
C ALA A 33 -15.46 -1.84 -12.89
N LYS A 34 -16.12 -0.70 -12.75
CA LYS A 34 -17.11 -0.23 -13.74
C LYS A 34 -16.46 0.06 -15.09
N ASN A 35 -15.19 0.49 -15.10
CA ASN A 35 -14.46 0.88 -16.31
C ASN A 35 -13.08 0.20 -16.45
N HIS A 36 -12.66 -0.58 -15.46
CA HIS A 36 -11.35 -1.22 -15.41
C HIS A 36 -11.46 -2.72 -15.11
N GLN A 37 -10.46 -3.47 -15.54
CA GLN A 37 -10.25 -4.84 -15.05
C GLN A 37 -9.32 -4.80 -13.83
N VAL A 38 -9.87 -5.02 -12.64
CA VAL A 38 -9.15 -4.91 -11.37
C VAL A 38 -8.61 -6.26 -10.94
N PHE A 39 -7.30 -6.34 -10.74
CA PHE A 39 -6.59 -7.49 -10.20
C PHE A 39 -6.27 -7.23 -8.72
N LEU A 40 -6.97 -7.90 -7.84
CA LEU A 40 -6.74 -7.84 -6.39
C LEU A 40 -5.82 -8.97 -5.98
N ILE A 41 -4.60 -8.65 -5.54
CA ILE A 41 -3.62 -9.66 -5.18
C ILE A 41 -3.46 -9.78 -3.66
N ASP A 42 -3.34 -11.02 -3.17
CA ASP A 42 -2.94 -11.32 -1.81
C ASP A 42 -1.43 -11.61 -1.76
N LEU A 43 -0.71 -10.86 -0.95
CA LEU A 43 0.72 -11.05 -0.76
C LEU A 43 1.02 -12.41 -0.11
N PRO A 44 2.18 -13.02 -0.38
CA PRO A 44 2.59 -14.25 0.27
C PRO A 44 2.52 -14.15 1.80
N GLY A 45 2.01 -15.20 2.44
CA GLY A 45 1.79 -15.24 3.90
C GLY A 45 0.56 -14.47 4.40
N MET A 46 -0.23 -13.85 3.50
CA MET A 46 -1.34 -12.96 3.87
C MET A 46 -2.60 -13.31 3.08
N GLY A 47 -3.77 -12.99 3.65
CA GLY A 47 -5.06 -13.21 3.01
C GLY A 47 -5.28 -14.65 2.57
N SER A 48 -5.77 -14.84 1.35
CA SER A 48 -5.96 -16.18 0.75
C SER A 48 -4.64 -16.86 0.40
N ASN A 49 -3.52 -16.11 0.33
CA ASN A 49 -2.18 -16.60 0.01
C ASN A 49 -1.34 -16.96 1.25
N LYS A 50 -1.98 -17.14 2.40
CA LYS A 50 -1.33 -17.39 3.70
C LYS A 50 -0.42 -18.63 3.74
N ASN A 51 -0.64 -19.60 2.87
CA ASN A 51 0.16 -20.84 2.80
C ASN A 51 1.43 -20.70 1.94
N THR A 52 1.61 -19.58 1.25
CA THR A 52 2.83 -19.27 0.49
C THR A 52 3.76 -18.43 1.35
N GLN A 53 4.96 -18.92 1.58
CA GLN A 53 5.93 -18.19 2.40
C GLN A 53 6.39 -16.91 1.68
N PHE A 54 6.41 -15.78 2.41
CA PHE A 54 7.02 -14.55 1.95
C PHE A 54 8.56 -14.68 1.96
N ILE A 55 9.22 -14.31 0.88
CA ILE A 55 10.68 -14.32 0.74
C ILE A 55 11.19 -12.88 0.67
N ASP A 56 10.91 -12.17 -0.44
CA ASP A 56 11.36 -10.81 -0.72
C ASP A 56 10.48 -10.11 -1.77
N MET A 57 10.87 -8.92 -2.19
CA MET A 57 10.14 -8.15 -3.21
C MET A 57 10.30 -8.72 -4.63
N ASP A 58 11.41 -9.42 -4.92
CA ASP A 58 11.62 -10.01 -6.24
C ASP A 58 10.72 -11.23 -6.46
N GLN A 59 10.41 -12.00 -5.41
CA GLN A 59 9.35 -13.01 -5.47
C GLN A 59 8.03 -12.39 -5.94
N ILE A 60 7.63 -11.26 -5.34
CA ILE A 60 6.38 -10.59 -5.70
C ILE A 60 6.42 -10.08 -7.14
N ASN A 61 7.57 -9.60 -7.62
CA ASN A 61 7.75 -9.19 -9.01
C ASN A 61 7.52 -10.36 -9.97
N VAL A 62 8.05 -11.55 -9.66
CA VAL A 62 7.82 -12.76 -10.45
C VAL A 62 6.33 -13.10 -10.50
N GLU A 63 5.66 -13.01 -9.36
CA GLU A 63 4.25 -13.31 -9.25
C GLU A 63 3.36 -12.29 -10.00
N ILE A 64 3.69 -10.99 -9.96
CA ILE A 64 3.00 -9.96 -10.77
C ILE A 64 3.25 -10.19 -12.26
N ASN A 65 4.47 -10.55 -12.65
CA ASN A 65 4.78 -10.87 -14.04
C ASN A 65 4.00 -12.08 -14.56
N ALA A 66 3.69 -13.06 -13.71
CA ALA A 66 2.88 -14.23 -14.05
C ALA A 66 1.40 -13.90 -14.36
N LEU A 67 0.91 -12.69 -14.07
CA LEU A 67 -0.39 -12.22 -14.54
C LEU A 67 -0.43 -12.01 -16.06
N ASN A 68 0.72 -12.03 -16.75
CA ASN A 68 0.89 -11.84 -18.19
C ASN A 68 0.27 -10.53 -18.73
N LEU A 69 0.25 -9.49 -17.90
CA LEU A 69 -0.18 -8.16 -18.30
C LEU A 69 0.98 -7.43 -19.01
N SER A 70 0.73 -6.90 -20.19
CA SER A 70 1.73 -6.18 -20.97
C SER A 70 1.83 -4.70 -20.59
N HIS A 71 0.69 -4.08 -20.24
CA HIS A 71 0.60 -2.65 -19.92
C HIS A 71 -0.57 -2.45 -18.95
N PHE A 72 -0.30 -2.01 -17.73
CA PHE A 72 -1.32 -1.89 -16.69
C PHE A 72 -1.00 -0.77 -15.70
N SER A 73 -2.01 -0.30 -14.99
CA SER A 73 -1.82 0.59 -13.84
C SER A 73 -1.57 -0.24 -12.58
N ILE A 74 -0.78 0.29 -11.64
CA ILE A 74 -0.51 -0.36 -10.38
C ILE A 74 -0.83 0.57 -9.21
N MET A 75 -1.59 0.09 -8.25
CA MET A 75 -1.95 0.81 -7.03
C MET A 75 -1.48 0.02 -5.81
N GLY A 76 -0.72 0.67 -4.93
CA GLY A 76 -0.26 0.06 -3.70
C GLY A 76 -0.55 0.92 -2.48
N TRP A 77 -1.04 0.29 -1.40
CA TRP A 77 -1.27 0.93 -0.13
C TRP A 77 -0.20 0.51 0.89
N SER A 78 0.42 1.51 1.56
CA SER A 78 1.39 1.26 2.64
C SER A 78 2.56 0.39 2.14
N PHE A 79 2.78 -0.80 2.69
CA PHE A 79 3.75 -1.78 2.20
C PHE A 79 3.54 -2.13 0.73
N GLY A 80 2.27 -2.34 0.33
CA GLY A 80 1.93 -2.54 -1.09
C GLY A 80 2.36 -1.39 -1.99
N GLY A 81 2.43 -0.17 -1.45
CA GLY A 81 2.96 1.00 -2.14
C GLY A 81 4.46 0.93 -2.38
N GLN A 82 5.25 0.42 -1.42
CA GLN A 82 6.68 0.15 -1.65
C GLN A 82 6.88 -0.92 -2.73
N ILE A 83 6.06 -1.97 -2.71
CA ILE A 83 6.08 -3.01 -3.75
C ILE A 83 5.75 -2.43 -5.12
N ALA A 84 4.70 -1.61 -5.21
CA ALA A 84 4.32 -0.94 -6.45
C ALA A 84 5.42 0.00 -6.97
N LEU A 85 6.07 0.75 -6.09
CA LEU A 85 7.21 1.60 -6.41
C LEU A 85 8.39 0.79 -6.95
N TYR A 86 8.76 -0.29 -6.24
CA TYR A 86 9.86 -1.18 -6.62
C TYR A 86 9.58 -1.87 -7.95
N TYR A 87 8.37 -2.40 -8.14
CA TYR A 87 7.95 -3.01 -9.41
C TYR A 87 8.03 -2.01 -10.57
N SER A 88 7.53 -0.79 -10.37
CA SER A 88 7.56 0.26 -11.38
C SER A 88 8.97 0.68 -11.77
N TYR A 89 9.91 0.69 -10.82
CA TYR A 89 11.33 0.91 -11.09
C TYR A 89 11.96 -0.22 -11.91
N LYS A 90 11.65 -1.48 -11.57
CA LYS A 90 12.20 -2.66 -12.27
C LYS A 90 11.60 -2.89 -13.66
N PHE A 91 10.32 -2.58 -13.84
CA PHE A 91 9.57 -2.88 -15.06
C PHE A 91 8.79 -1.66 -15.60
N PRO A 92 9.46 -0.51 -15.82
CA PRO A 92 8.77 0.74 -16.17
C PRO A 92 7.95 0.64 -17.45
N LYS A 93 8.38 -0.17 -18.43
CA LYS A 93 7.68 -0.37 -19.70
C LYS A 93 6.33 -1.10 -19.57
N LYS A 94 6.10 -1.78 -18.44
CA LYS A 94 4.83 -2.47 -18.16
C LYS A 94 3.79 -1.58 -17.47
N ILE A 95 4.21 -0.47 -16.89
CA ILE A 95 3.34 0.37 -16.07
C ILE A 95 2.87 1.59 -16.84
N LYS A 96 1.54 1.78 -16.88
CA LYS A 96 0.92 2.98 -17.40
C LYS A 96 0.91 4.11 -16.37
N LYS A 97 0.41 3.82 -15.17
CA LYS A 97 0.24 4.77 -14.08
C LYS A 97 0.55 4.12 -12.75
N LEU A 98 1.17 4.87 -11.86
CA LEU A 98 1.50 4.43 -10.51
C LEU A 98 0.64 5.19 -9.48
N PHE A 99 -0.08 4.47 -8.62
CA PHE A 99 -0.86 5.05 -7.52
C PHE A 99 -0.26 4.61 -6.18
N LEU A 100 0.24 5.58 -5.43
CA LEU A 100 0.90 5.40 -4.13
C LEU A 100 -0.02 5.90 -3.01
N VAL A 101 -0.60 4.97 -2.25
CA VAL A 101 -1.61 5.29 -1.23
C VAL A 101 -1.00 5.13 0.16
N SER A 102 -0.95 6.21 0.94
CA SER A 102 -0.43 6.20 2.33
C SER A 102 0.84 5.35 2.46
N THR A 103 1.83 5.63 1.61
CA THR A 103 3.11 4.92 1.56
C THR A 103 4.29 5.89 1.62
N THR A 104 5.46 5.35 1.87
CA THR A 104 6.73 6.07 1.96
C THR A 104 7.85 5.25 1.33
N PRO A 105 8.86 5.86 0.72
CA PRO A 105 9.99 5.13 0.18
C PRO A 105 10.90 4.53 1.27
N CYS A 106 10.81 5.04 2.50
CA CYS A 106 11.57 4.56 3.66
C CYS A 106 10.71 4.71 4.91
N PHE A 107 10.37 3.58 5.56
CA PHE A 107 9.51 3.59 6.76
C PHE A 107 10.24 3.93 8.04
N VAL A 108 11.56 3.80 8.07
CA VAL A 108 12.37 4.02 9.28
C VAL A 108 13.25 5.24 9.10
N ASN A 109 13.35 6.04 10.17
CA ASN A 109 14.26 7.18 10.19
C ASN A 109 15.71 6.73 9.92
N GLN A 110 16.42 7.49 9.10
CA GLN A 110 17.84 7.29 8.81
C GLN A 110 18.64 8.43 9.43
N ILE A 111 19.77 8.08 10.05
CA ILE A 111 20.61 9.07 10.72
C ILE A 111 21.10 10.10 9.70
N GLY A 112 20.84 11.37 10.01
CA GLY A 112 21.36 12.53 9.29
C GLY A 112 20.51 13.05 8.14
N ASP A 113 19.70 12.21 7.44
CA ASP A 113 19.07 12.64 6.18
C ASP A 113 17.59 12.30 6.00
N TRP A 114 17.01 11.44 6.84
CA TRP A 114 15.60 11.07 6.77
C TRP A 114 14.94 11.00 8.14
N GLN A 115 14.04 11.95 8.39
CA GLN A 115 13.30 12.09 9.65
C GLN A 115 11.77 12.03 9.43
N SER A 116 11.33 11.43 8.33
CA SER A 116 9.92 11.33 7.98
C SER A 116 9.36 9.91 8.15
N GLY A 117 10.16 9.01 8.70
CA GLY A 117 9.80 7.65 9.06
C GLY A 117 9.47 7.49 10.54
N VAL A 118 9.41 6.25 10.99
CA VAL A 118 9.24 5.83 12.38
C VAL A 118 10.62 5.53 12.98
N GLU A 119 10.80 5.77 14.28
CA GLU A 119 12.05 5.42 14.97
C GLU A 119 12.27 3.90 14.97
N ALA A 120 13.50 3.47 14.69
CA ALA A 120 13.87 2.06 14.59
C ALA A 120 13.54 1.25 15.87
N ASN A 121 13.69 1.86 17.06
CA ASN A 121 13.36 1.23 18.34
C ASN A 121 11.86 0.92 18.48
N ILE A 122 10.98 1.78 17.94
CA ILE A 122 9.52 1.55 17.90
C ILE A 122 9.21 0.34 17.02
N PHE A 123 9.86 0.24 15.86
CA PHE A 123 9.71 -0.89 14.94
C PHE A 123 10.19 -2.20 15.57
N ASN A 124 11.37 -2.18 16.21
CA ASN A 124 11.92 -3.36 16.89
C ASN A 124 11.02 -3.82 18.06
N LYS A 125 10.50 -2.86 18.85
CA LYS A 125 9.53 -3.18 19.89
C LYS A 125 8.28 -3.82 19.31
N PHE A 126 7.73 -3.27 18.24
CA PHE A 126 6.56 -3.81 17.55
C PHE A 126 6.81 -5.26 17.05
N ALA A 127 7.98 -5.53 16.48
CA ALA A 127 8.37 -6.87 16.03
C ALA A 127 8.42 -7.88 17.19
N ASN A 128 8.94 -7.47 18.34
CA ASN A 128 8.98 -8.32 19.56
C ASN A 128 7.57 -8.55 20.13
N ASP A 129 6.75 -7.51 20.22
CA ASP A 129 5.36 -7.60 20.67
C ASP A 129 4.54 -8.53 19.75
N LEU A 130 4.78 -8.49 18.43
CA LEU A 130 4.13 -9.36 17.44
C LEU A 130 4.43 -10.85 17.69
N ILE A 131 5.64 -11.17 18.12
CA ILE A 131 6.04 -12.55 18.46
C ILE A 131 5.37 -13.02 19.77
N ALA A 132 5.31 -12.13 20.76
CA ALA A 132 4.79 -12.44 22.08
C ALA A 132 3.26 -12.59 22.08
N ASP A 133 2.55 -11.66 21.43
CA ASP A 133 1.09 -11.64 21.32
C ASP A 133 0.68 -10.92 20.03
N TRP A 134 0.58 -11.70 18.95
CA TRP A 134 0.26 -11.15 17.64
C TRP A 134 -1.15 -10.53 17.58
N GLN A 135 -2.13 -11.10 18.27
CA GLN A 135 -3.51 -10.63 18.22
C GLN A 135 -3.65 -9.24 18.83
N THR A 136 -3.16 -9.06 20.05
CA THR A 136 -3.18 -7.75 20.72
C THR A 136 -2.33 -6.73 19.99
N THR A 137 -1.18 -7.13 19.45
CA THR A 137 -0.28 -6.25 18.71
C THR A 137 -0.95 -5.77 17.42
N MET A 138 -1.64 -6.64 16.71
CA MET A 138 -2.36 -6.28 15.49
C MET A 138 -3.60 -5.43 15.78
N GLU A 139 -4.32 -5.66 16.88
CA GLU A 139 -5.40 -4.75 17.28
C GLU A 139 -4.88 -3.33 17.58
N ARG A 140 -3.75 -3.21 18.24
CA ARG A 140 -3.07 -1.91 18.47
C ARG A 140 -2.65 -1.26 17.14
N PHE A 141 -2.11 -2.05 16.22
CA PHE A 141 -1.70 -1.56 14.90
C PHE A 141 -2.86 -1.05 14.07
N LEU A 142 -4.00 -1.78 14.03
CA LEU A 142 -5.23 -1.31 13.39
C LEU A 142 -5.73 0.00 13.99
N ASN A 143 -5.67 0.12 15.33
CA ASN A 143 -6.05 1.35 16.01
C ASN A 143 -5.14 2.52 15.67
N LEU A 144 -3.83 2.29 15.54
CA LEU A 144 -2.83 3.30 15.17
C LEU A 144 -3.07 3.81 13.74
N GLN A 145 -3.38 2.91 12.80
CA GLN A 145 -3.68 3.27 11.41
C GLN A 145 -4.88 4.23 11.27
N LEU A 146 -5.76 4.27 12.25
CA LEU A 146 -6.99 5.08 12.25
C LEU A 146 -6.96 6.22 13.27
N LEU A 147 -5.84 6.40 13.96
CA LEU A 147 -5.71 7.43 14.98
C LEU A 147 -5.84 8.83 14.35
N GLY A 148 -6.75 9.63 14.88
CA GLY A 148 -7.05 10.97 14.37
C GLY A 148 -8.16 11.02 13.30
N SER A 149 -8.63 9.88 12.80
CA SER A 149 -9.78 9.84 11.88
C SER A 149 -11.10 9.85 12.66
N GLU A 150 -12.03 10.70 12.26
CA GLU A 150 -13.42 10.70 12.76
C GLU A 150 -14.17 9.41 12.41
N TYR A 151 -13.81 8.72 11.33
CA TYR A 151 -14.39 7.45 10.88
C TYR A 151 -13.79 6.22 11.58
N ARG A 152 -12.92 6.41 12.58
CA ARG A 152 -12.18 5.31 13.26
C ARG A 152 -13.07 4.17 13.70
N LYS A 153 -14.16 4.46 14.44
CA LYS A 153 -15.06 3.42 14.99
C LYS A 153 -15.72 2.60 13.88
N THR A 154 -16.23 3.26 12.85
CA THR A 154 -16.89 2.63 11.71
C THR A 154 -15.94 1.74 10.93
N ILE A 155 -14.72 2.22 10.65
CA ILE A 155 -13.72 1.47 9.90
C ILE A 155 -13.20 0.28 10.73
N LEU A 156 -12.94 0.44 12.03
CA LEU A 156 -12.54 -0.67 12.90
C LEU A 156 -13.58 -1.79 12.92
N LYS A 157 -14.88 -1.45 13.00
CA LYS A 157 -15.95 -2.45 12.95
C LYS A 157 -15.92 -3.27 11.66
N LYS A 158 -15.51 -2.65 10.54
CA LYS A 158 -15.37 -3.30 9.23
C LYS A 158 -14.10 -4.13 9.13
N LEU A 159 -12.97 -3.63 9.65
CA LEU A 159 -11.66 -4.27 9.52
C LEU A 159 -11.45 -5.47 10.47
N LYS A 160 -11.95 -5.40 11.71
CA LYS A 160 -11.77 -6.48 12.68
C LYS A 160 -12.19 -7.86 12.17
N PRO A 161 -13.35 -8.05 11.53
CA PRO A 161 -13.74 -9.35 10.99
C PRO A 161 -12.83 -9.82 9.85
N LEU A 162 -12.37 -8.91 8.99
CA LEU A 162 -11.45 -9.26 7.88
C LEU A 162 -10.12 -9.77 8.42
N PHE A 163 -9.63 -9.15 9.47
CA PHE A 163 -8.37 -9.50 10.12
C PHE A 163 -8.45 -10.85 10.87
N LEU A 164 -9.54 -11.09 11.58
CA LEU A 164 -9.73 -12.32 12.39
C LEU A 164 -10.02 -13.56 11.52
N LYS A 165 -10.57 -13.36 10.32
CA LYS A 165 -10.96 -14.44 9.41
C LYS A 165 -9.78 -15.22 8.84
N THR A 166 -8.65 -14.57 8.66
CA THR A 166 -7.45 -15.17 8.05
C THR A 166 -6.22 -14.82 8.89
N ALA A 167 -5.93 -15.65 9.90
CA ALA A 167 -4.67 -15.54 10.63
C ALA A 167 -3.51 -15.62 9.61
N PRO A 168 -2.65 -14.60 9.54
CA PRO A 168 -1.53 -14.60 8.62
C PRO A 168 -0.46 -15.59 9.07
N ASP A 169 0.44 -15.96 8.15
CA ASP A 169 1.65 -16.69 8.51
C ASP A 169 2.61 -15.75 9.25
N ILE A 170 2.88 -16.09 10.54
CA ILE A 170 3.70 -15.24 11.43
C ILE A 170 5.13 -15.08 10.91
N ASP A 171 5.71 -16.11 10.30
CA ASP A 171 7.08 -16.02 9.79
C ASP A 171 7.15 -15.12 8.54
N SER A 172 6.15 -15.16 7.68
CA SER A 172 5.99 -14.22 6.56
C SER A 172 5.76 -12.78 7.04
N LEU A 173 4.98 -12.59 8.12
CA LEU A 173 4.81 -11.27 8.72
C LEU A 173 6.12 -10.71 9.26
N LYS A 174 6.93 -11.53 9.95
CA LYS A 174 8.25 -11.11 10.46
C LYS A 174 9.19 -10.75 9.33
N LYS A 175 9.29 -11.58 8.29
CA LYS A 175 10.15 -11.33 7.14
C LYS A 175 9.77 -10.05 6.42
N SER A 176 8.48 -9.87 6.13
CA SER A 176 8.00 -8.66 5.47
C SER A 176 8.09 -7.40 6.35
N LEU A 177 7.96 -7.52 7.67
CA LEU A 177 8.21 -6.43 8.62
C LEU A 177 9.70 -6.04 8.64
N ASN A 178 10.59 -7.03 8.64
CA ASN A 178 12.03 -6.78 8.56
C ASN A 178 12.42 -6.08 7.25
N LEU A 179 11.75 -6.43 6.15
CA LEU A 179 11.92 -5.74 4.89
C LEU A 179 11.50 -4.27 4.97
N LEU A 180 10.36 -3.96 5.61
CA LEU A 180 9.94 -2.58 5.88
C LEU A 180 10.96 -1.80 6.71
N LEU A 181 11.63 -2.47 7.66
CA LEU A 181 12.68 -1.89 8.49
C LEU A 181 13.93 -1.53 7.67
N GLN A 182 14.27 -2.36 6.70
CA GLN A 182 15.54 -2.27 5.94
C GLN A 182 15.42 -1.49 4.65
N ASN A 183 14.23 -1.39 4.07
CA ASN A 183 14.03 -0.77 2.77
C ASN A 183 14.25 0.73 2.80
N ASP A 184 15.16 1.18 1.95
CA ASP A 184 15.30 2.58 1.55
C ASP A 184 15.22 2.69 0.02
N LEU A 185 14.04 3.03 -0.47
CA LEU A 185 13.75 3.14 -1.90
C LEU A 185 13.86 4.60 -2.40
N ARG A 186 14.39 5.52 -1.60
CA ARG A 186 14.48 6.95 -1.95
C ARG A 186 15.29 7.19 -3.21
N TYR A 187 16.34 6.39 -3.44
CA TYR A 187 17.20 6.50 -4.63
C TYR A 187 16.48 6.14 -5.92
N MET A 188 15.39 5.38 -5.88
CA MET A 188 14.62 4.99 -7.06
C MET A 188 13.71 6.11 -7.57
N LEU A 189 13.26 7.01 -6.70
CA LEU A 189 12.27 8.03 -7.03
C LEU A 189 12.64 8.86 -8.27
N PRO A 190 13.85 9.44 -8.39
CA PRO A 190 14.23 10.24 -9.56
C PRO A 190 14.39 9.41 -10.85
N LEU A 191 14.43 8.08 -10.74
CA LEU A 191 14.57 7.15 -11.87
C LEU A 191 13.22 6.65 -12.40
N ILE A 192 12.12 6.97 -11.70
CA ILE A 192 10.75 6.63 -12.13
C ILE A 192 10.23 7.75 -13.01
N ASP A 193 10.02 7.43 -14.28
CA ASP A 193 9.55 8.33 -15.33
C ASP A 193 8.11 7.94 -15.76
N LEU A 194 7.21 7.85 -14.79
CA LEU A 194 5.83 7.40 -14.96
C LEU A 194 4.85 8.39 -14.33
N PRO A 195 3.65 8.59 -14.93
CA PRO A 195 2.59 9.31 -14.26
C PRO A 195 2.29 8.69 -12.91
N THR A 196 2.48 9.45 -11.83
CA THR A 196 2.34 8.97 -10.46
C THR A 196 1.38 9.83 -9.66
N MET A 197 0.39 9.18 -9.02
CA MET A 197 -0.52 9.82 -8.07
C MET A 197 -0.19 9.39 -6.66
N ILE A 198 0.14 10.35 -5.80
CA ILE A 198 0.37 10.15 -4.37
C ILE A 198 -0.89 10.57 -3.61
N MET A 199 -1.43 9.66 -2.79
CA MET A 199 -2.70 9.82 -2.07
C MET A 199 -2.48 9.56 -0.60
N THR A 200 -2.63 10.58 0.27
CA THR A 200 -2.29 10.48 1.70
C THR A 200 -3.28 11.21 2.59
N GLY A 201 -3.50 10.71 3.80
CA GLY A 201 -4.30 11.38 4.83
C GLY A 201 -3.45 12.33 5.67
N ASN A 202 -3.99 13.51 6.04
CA ASN A 202 -3.24 14.46 6.86
C ASN A 202 -3.18 14.08 8.35
N GLN A 203 -3.94 13.07 8.78
CA GLN A 203 -3.90 12.54 10.15
C GLN A 203 -3.12 11.22 10.25
N ASP A 204 -2.49 10.78 9.14
CA ASP A 204 -1.71 9.55 9.13
C ASP A 204 -0.52 9.64 10.09
N LYS A 205 -0.44 8.67 11.04
CA LYS A 205 0.62 8.61 12.06
C LYS A 205 1.75 7.64 11.68
N LEU A 206 1.58 6.88 10.60
CA LEU A 206 2.58 5.96 10.07
C LEU A 206 3.35 6.56 8.89
N VAL A 207 2.64 7.25 8.02
CA VAL A 207 3.20 7.93 6.85
C VAL A 207 2.89 9.41 6.93
N THR A 208 3.90 10.20 7.22
CA THR A 208 3.74 11.64 7.38
C THR A 208 3.51 12.33 6.03
N ILE A 209 2.82 13.50 6.05
CA ILE A 209 2.70 14.35 4.85
C ILE A 209 4.09 14.67 4.29
N LYS A 210 5.08 14.94 5.14
CA LYS A 210 6.46 15.23 4.72
C LYS A 210 7.07 14.13 3.85
N ALA A 211 6.77 12.86 4.16
CA ALA A 211 7.21 11.73 3.33
C ALA A 211 6.55 11.75 1.95
N SER A 212 5.26 12.06 1.90
CA SER A 212 4.51 12.17 0.63
C SER A 212 4.96 13.38 -0.20
N GLU A 213 5.20 14.53 0.43
CA GLU A 213 5.75 15.73 -0.22
C GLU A 213 7.17 15.48 -0.75
N PHE A 214 8.00 14.74 0.00
CA PHE A 214 9.32 14.33 -0.47
C PHE A 214 9.23 13.46 -1.74
N MET A 215 8.35 12.46 -1.75
CA MET A 215 8.13 11.66 -2.96
C MET A 215 7.67 12.52 -4.13
N ASN A 216 6.70 13.42 -3.91
CA ASN A 216 6.20 14.32 -4.95
C ASN A 216 7.29 15.23 -5.53
N LYS A 217 8.23 15.69 -4.68
CA LYS A 217 9.37 16.50 -5.13
C LYS A 217 10.40 15.70 -5.92
N LYS A 218 10.54 14.40 -5.65
CA LYS A 218 11.58 13.55 -6.24
C LYS A 218 11.12 12.80 -7.49
N LEU A 219 9.83 12.49 -7.59
CA LEU A 219 9.22 11.87 -8.77
C LEU A 219 9.01 12.94 -9.86
N LYS A 220 9.37 12.61 -11.08
CA LYS A 220 9.38 13.56 -12.21
C LYS A 220 7.98 13.98 -12.66
N PHE A 221 7.04 13.03 -12.73
CA PHE A 221 5.66 13.23 -13.16
C PHE A 221 4.68 12.81 -12.08
N SER A 222 4.61 13.59 -11.00
CA SER A 222 3.74 13.24 -9.89
C SER A 222 2.75 14.34 -9.52
N LYS A 223 1.60 13.91 -9.02
CA LYS A 223 0.62 14.76 -8.33
C LYS A 223 0.39 14.21 -6.93
N ILE A 224 0.08 15.08 -5.99
CA ILE A 224 -0.26 14.72 -4.61
C ILE A 224 -1.68 15.14 -4.27
N LYS A 225 -2.45 14.23 -3.68
CA LYS A 225 -3.75 14.50 -3.06
C LYS A 225 -3.67 14.23 -1.57
N ILE A 226 -3.91 15.25 -0.77
CA ILE A 226 -3.98 15.15 0.69
C ILE A 226 -5.46 15.18 1.10
N PHE A 227 -5.91 14.12 1.79
CA PHE A 227 -7.27 13.99 2.31
C PHE A 227 -7.32 14.55 3.73
N LYS A 228 -8.00 15.69 3.91
CA LYS A 228 -8.14 16.36 5.20
C LYS A 228 -9.05 15.55 6.13
N GLY A 229 -8.56 15.22 7.32
CA GLY A 229 -9.28 14.38 8.31
C GLY A 229 -9.05 12.86 8.12
N ALA A 230 -8.45 12.44 7.00
CA ALA A 230 -8.11 11.03 6.80
C ALA A 230 -6.83 10.65 7.55
N ALA A 231 -6.81 9.43 8.08
CA ALA A 231 -5.61 8.76 8.59
C ALA A 231 -5.02 7.84 7.51
N HIS A 232 -4.50 6.67 7.87
CA HIS A 232 -3.75 5.76 6.99
C HIS A 232 -4.59 5.06 5.89
N LEU A 233 -5.94 5.12 5.99
CA LEU A 233 -6.85 4.47 5.05
C LEU A 233 -7.82 5.50 4.39
N PRO A 234 -7.31 6.45 3.57
CA PRO A 234 -8.15 7.47 2.94
C PRO A 234 -9.21 6.88 2.02
N PHE A 235 -8.93 5.76 1.35
CA PHE A 235 -9.87 5.06 0.47
C PHE A 235 -11.08 4.44 1.21
N LEU A 236 -11.01 4.26 2.53
CA LEU A 236 -12.14 3.82 3.36
C LEU A 236 -12.87 4.99 4.02
N SER A 237 -12.13 5.98 4.50
CA SER A 237 -12.70 7.12 5.24
C SER A 237 -13.26 8.21 4.32
N HIS A 238 -12.66 8.41 3.14
CA HIS A 238 -12.99 9.46 2.17
C HIS A 238 -13.19 8.85 0.78
N SER A 239 -13.99 7.78 0.73
CA SER A 239 -14.11 6.91 -0.44
C SER A 239 -14.53 7.63 -1.73
N ASP A 240 -15.43 8.62 -1.63
CA ASP A 240 -15.91 9.34 -2.82
C ASP A 240 -14.88 10.38 -3.30
N ASP A 241 -14.26 11.12 -2.38
CA ASP A 241 -13.15 12.04 -2.71
C ASP A 241 -11.95 11.29 -3.28
N PHE A 242 -11.70 10.07 -2.74
CA PHE A 242 -10.64 9.20 -3.24
C PHE A 242 -10.94 8.76 -4.67
N MET A 243 -12.17 8.34 -4.93
CA MET A 243 -12.60 7.91 -6.26
C MET A 243 -12.54 9.07 -7.27
N ASN A 244 -12.98 10.27 -6.87
CA ASN A 244 -12.89 11.46 -7.71
C ASN A 244 -11.43 11.80 -8.07
N ALA A 245 -10.52 11.76 -7.10
CA ALA A 245 -9.10 12.01 -7.33
C ALA A 245 -8.46 10.93 -8.23
N PHE A 246 -8.86 9.67 -8.07
CA PHE A 246 -8.44 8.58 -8.95
C PHE A 246 -8.90 8.82 -10.39
N GLN A 247 -10.18 9.12 -10.61
CA GLN A 247 -10.75 9.35 -11.94
C GLN A 247 -10.12 10.57 -12.61
N GLU A 248 -10.05 11.70 -11.92
CA GLU A 248 -9.43 12.92 -12.45
C GLU A 248 -7.98 12.67 -12.91
N PHE A 249 -7.20 11.93 -12.14
CA PHE A 249 -5.84 11.59 -12.53
C PHE A 249 -5.81 10.63 -13.70
N ASN A 250 -6.67 9.59 -13.67
CA ASN A 250 -6.73 8.60 -14.74
C ASN A 250 -7.04 9.22 -16.08
N ASP A 251 -8.07 10.07 -16.14
CA ASP A 251 -8.54 10.71 -17.38
C ASP A 251 -7.54 11.72 -17.97
N ASN A 252 -6.75 12.38 -17.11
CA ASN A 252 -5.75 13.37 -17.54
C ASN A 252 -4.49 12.77 -18.19
N TYR A 253 -4.24 11.49 -18.00
CA TYR A 253 -3.05 10.80 -18.52
C TYR A 253 -3.38 9.66 -19.49
N ASP A 254 -4.62 9.57 -19.97
CA ASP A 254 -5.04 8.64 -21.04
C ASP A 254 -4.97 9.28 -22.43
N LYS A 255 -4.43 10.51 -22.51
CA LYS A 255 -4.28 11.26 -23.78
C LYS A 255 -2.89 11.18 -24.35
#